data_b8b7d786bb2be82dabad543ed0581b85
#
_entry.id   b8b7d786bb2be82dabad543ed0581b85
#
_cell.length_a   1.000
_cell.length_b   1.000
_cell.length_c   1.000
_cell.angle_alpha   90.00
_cell.angle_beta   90.00
_cell.angle_gamma   90.00
#
_symmetry.space_group_name_H-M   'P 1'
#
loop_
_entity.id
_entity.type
_entity.pdbx_description
1 polymer ?
#
loop_
_entity_poly.entity_id
_entity_poly.type
_entity_poly.pdbx_seq_one_letter_code
_entity_poly.pdbx_strand_id
1 'polypeptide(L)'
;MLENIKAVIFDLDGTLVDSMWMWKSIDVEYLGRKGIAVPEDIQAFQEELEGMGFTETAVFFKNRFQIEDSLEEIKKTWIFMAEEKYCNEVPLKAGVRGFLEELRTRNIRIGISSSNSRELIQVVLKAHGIAEYFDCITTCCEVPNSKPAPDVYLKTAEGLQVEPKDCLVFEDVPMGIMAGKNAGMQVCAVEDAYSKRQEAEKRRLADYYIEDYYEVLNL
;
A
#
# COMPACT_ATOMS: atom_id res chain seq x y z
N MET A 1 -0.88 9.94 19.41
CA MET A 1 -1.28 9.52 18.05
C MET A 1 -2.74 9.07 17.97
N LEU A 2 -3.21 8.10 18.77
CA LEU A 2 -4.58 7.55 18.69
C LEU A 2 -5.66 8.33 19.45
N GLU A 3 -5.34 9.47 20.06
CA GLU A 3 -6.32 10.30 20.74
C GLU A 3 -7.34 10.89 19.74
N ASN A 4 -8.63 10.67 19.99
CA ASN A 4 -9.76 11.07 19.13
C ASN A 4 -9.85 10.37 17.76
N ILE A 5 -9.01 9.37 17.48
CA ILE A 5 -9.06 8.56 16.25
C ILE A 5 -10.16 7.50 16.40
N LYS A 6 -11.04 7.42 15.40
CA LYS A 6 -12.13 6.45 15.31
C LYS A 6 -11.90 5.37 14.26
N ALA A 7 -11.03 5.66 13.28
CA ALA A 7 -10.61 4.69 12.28
C ALA A 7 -9.12 4.82 11.96
N VAL A 8 -8.48 3.67 11.72
CA VAL A 8 -7.13 3.59 11.15
C VAL A 8 -7.23 2.95 9.78
N ILE A 9 -6.62 3.58 8.79
CA ILE A 9 -6.59 3.11 7.41
C ILE A 9 -5.15 2.86 7.02
N PHE A 10 -4.86 1.65 6.59
CA PHE A 10 -3.53 1.24 6.18
C PHE A 10 -3.41 1.19 4.66
N ASP A 11 -2.29 1.66 4.12
CA ASP A 11 -1.79 1.06 2.90
C ASP A 11 -1.33 -0.38 3.19
N LEU A 12 -1.06 -1.17 2.14
CA LEU A 12 -0.67 -2.57 2.30
C LEU A 12 0.82 -2.78 2.12
N ASP A 13 1.31 -2.53 0.89
CA ASP A 13 2.67 -2.88 0.45
C ASP A 13 3.70 -1.86 0.97
N GLY A 14 4.70 -2.32 1.72
CA GLY A 14 5.64 -1.43 2.41
C GLY A 14 5.11 -0.87 3.74
N THR A 15 3.81 -0.97 3.99
CA THR A 15 3.14 -0.48 5.20
C THR A 15 2.75 -1.58 6.17
N LEU A 16 1.84 -2.48 5.79
CA LEU A 16 1.46 -3.65 6.62
C LEU A 16 2.40 -4.84 6.40
N VAL A 17 2.88 -5.01 5.18
CA VAL A 17 3.76 -6.10 4.77
C VAL A 17 5.05 -5.57 4.15
N ASP A 18 6.15 -6.28 4.38
CA ASP A 18 7.46 -5.99 3.77
C ASP A 18 7.54 -6.65 2.39
N SER A 19 6.92 -6.03 1.39
CA SER A 19 6.71 -6.59 0.06
C SER A 19 7.39 -5.84 -1.09
N MET A 20 7.94 -4.65 -0.87
CA MET A 20 8.43 -3.81 -1.96
C MET A 20 9.60 -4.45 -2.73
N TRP A 21 10.45 -5.24 -2.07
CA TRP A 21 11.49 -6.05 -2.72
C TRP A 21 10.91 -7.06 -3.72
N MET A 22 9.74 -7.61 -3.41
CA MET A 22 9.04 -8.57 -4.24
C MET A 22 8.55 -7.91 -5.54
N TRP A 23 7.91 -6.76 -5.44
CA TRP A 23 7.44 -6.02 -6.61
C TRP A 23 8.58 -5.67 -7.54
N LYS A 24 9.72 -5.21 -7.00
CA LYS A 24 10.95 -4.99 -7.76
C LYS A 24 11.39 -6.26 -8.50
N SER A 25 11.34 -7.42 -7.84
CA SER A 25 11.74 -8.69 -8.46
C SER A 25 10.78 -9.10 -9.58
N ILE A 26 9.48 -8.85 -9.41
CA ILE A 26 8.44 -9.13 -10.42
C ILE A 26 8.64 -8.27 -11.66
N ASP A 27 8.90 -6.97 -11.49
CA ASP A 27 9.15 -6.05 -12.60
C ASP A 27 10.34 -6.51 -13.45
N VAL A 28 11.45 -6.83 -12.79
CA VAL A 28 12.67 -7.33 -13.46
C VAL A 28 12.39 -8.64 -14.19
N GLU A 29 11.75 -9.59 -13.52
CA GLU A 29 11.45 -10.90 -14.09
C GLU A 29 10.46 -10.81 -15.25
N TYR A 30 9.40 -10.00 -15.11
CA TYR A 30 8.39 -9.80 -16.14
C TYR A 30 8.99 -9.20 -17.42
N LEU A 31 9.77 -8.12 -17.30
CA LEU A 31 10.47 -7.51 -18.43
C LEU A 31 11.46 -8.48 -19.06
N GLY A 32 12.23 -9.21 -18.24
CA GLY A 32 13.17 -10.24 -18.72
C GLY A 32 12.50 -11.35 -19.51
N ARG A 33 11.33 -11.84 -19.06
CA ARG A 33 10.54 -12.85 -19.81
C ARG A 33 10.08 -12.35 -21.18
N LYS A 34 9.93 -11.05 -21.35
CA LYS A 34 9.57 -10.40 -22.62
C LYS A 34 10.78 -10.04 -23.48
N GLY A 35 12.00 -10.30 -23.01
CA GLY A 35 13.22 -9.89 -23.70
C GLY A 35 13.44 -8.37 -23.69
N ILE A 36 12.81 -7.66 -22.76
CA ILE A 36 12.89 -6.21 -22.62
C ILE A 36 13.97 -5.87 -21.60
N ALA A 37 14.83 -4.91 -21.94
CA ALA A 37 15.87 -4.45 -21.03
C ALA A 37 15.25 -3.74 -19.82
N VAL A 38 15.68 -4.14 -18.63
CA VAL A 38 15.30 -3.49 -17.38
C VAL A 38 15.92 -2.08 -17.34
N PRO A 39 15.20 -1.05 -16.86
CA PRO A 39 15.76 0.28 -16.66
C PRO A 39 17.05 0.26 -15.83
N GLU A 40 18.06 1.04 -16.21
CA GLU A 40 19.35 1.08 -15.50
C GLU A 40 19.20 1.49 -14.03
N ASP A 41 18.41 2.53 -13.76
CA ASP A 41 17.99 2.89 -12.40
C ASP A 41 16.59 2.34 -12.13
N ILE A 42 16.55 1.09 -11.71
CA ILE A 42 15.29 0.41 -11.37
C ILE A 42 14.58 1.08 -10.19
N GLN A 43 15.33 1.71 -9.29
CA GLN A 43 14.74 2.41 -8.15
C GLN A 43 13.99 3.68 -8.61
N ALA A 44 14.62 4.51 -9.45
CA ALA A 44 13.96 5.67 -10.03
C ALA A 44 12.74 5.27 -10.87
N PHE A 45 12.85 4.16 -11.63
CA PHE A 45 11.71 3.62 -12.38
C PHE A 45 10.54 3.24 -11.46
N GLN A 46 10.81 2.61 -10.33
CA GLN A 46 9.74 2.25 -9.39
C GLN A 46 9.14 3.46 -8.70
N GLU A 47 9.93 4.51 -8.44
CA GLU A 47 9.43 5.80 -7.93
C GLU A 47 8.43 6.46 -8.92
N GLU A 48 8.58 6.24 -10.24
CA GLU A 48 7.59 6.68 -11.24
C GLU A 48 6.23 5.95 -11.10
N LEU A 49 6.20 4.75 -10.51
CA LEU A 49 4.99 3.93 -10.34
C LEU A 49 4.25 4.23 -9.05
N GLU A 50 4.87 4.96 -8.11
CA GLU A 50 4.28 5.24 -6.80
C GLU A 50 2.90 5.89 -6.92
N GLY A 51 1.96 5.36 -6.17
CA GLY A 51 0.60 5.86 -6.14
C GLY A 51 -0.32 5.34 -7.25
N MET A 52 0.22 4.82 -8.36
CA MET A 52 -0.58 4.25 -9.44
C MET A 52 -1.36 3.02 -8.96
N GLY A 53 -2.62 2.93 -9.37
CA GLY A 53 -3.41 1.70 -9.16
C GLY A 53 -2.94 0.55 -10.04
N PHE A 54 -3.21 -0.68 -9.65
CA PHE A 54 -2.74 -1.91 -10.32
C PHE A 54 -3.01 -1.93 -11.84
N THR A 55 -4.20 -1.49 -12.27
CA THR A 55 -4.53 -1.38 -13.70
C THR A 55 -3.79 -0.23 -14.36
N GLU A 56 -3.62 0.90 -13.69
CA GLU A 56 -2.87 2.05 -14.20
C GLU A 56 -1.40 1.70 -14.43
N THR A 57 -0.78 0.98 -13.50
CA THR A 57 0.57 0.44 -13.65
C THR A 57 0.67 -0.50 -14.86
N ALA A 58 -0.33 -1.37 -15.10
CA ALA A 58 -0.34 -2.22 -16.29
C ALA A 58 -0.44 -1.41 -17.60
N VAL A 59 -1.22 -0.33 -17.61
CA VAL A 59 -1.29 0.61 -18.76
C VAL A 59 0.06 1.30 -18.97
N PHE A 60 0.68 1.76 -17.89
CA PHE A 60 2.00 2.39 -17.94
C PHE A 60 3.06 1.44 -18.54
N PHE A 61 3.16 0.20 -18.04
CA PHE A 61 4.09 -0.80 -18.56
C PHE A 61 3.84 -1.09 -20.03
N LYS A 62 2.59 -1.33 -20.41
CA LYS A 62 2.21 -1.60 -21.79
C LYS A 62 2.67 -0.49 -22.74
N ASN A 63 2.46 0.76 -22.37
CA ASN A 63 2.80 1.91 -23.19
C ASN A 63 4.33 2.18 -23.18
N ARG A 64 4.96 2.13 -22.01
CA ARG A 64 6.38 2.43 -21.82
C ARG A 64 7.30 1.46 -22.53
N PHE A 65 6.92 0.17 -22.51
CA PHE A 65 7.74 -0.93 -23.04
C PHE A 65 7.17 -1.54 -24.32
N GLN A 66 6.11 -0.96 -24.90
CA GLN A 66 5.44 -1.44 -26.12
C GLN A 66 5.06 -2.93 -26.03
N ILE A 67 4.53 -3.36 -24.88
CA ILE A 67 4.13 -4.74 -24.62
C ILE A 67 2.91 -5.10 -25.45
N GLU A 68 2.97 -6.21 -26.19
CA GLU A 68 1.87 -6.65 -27.05
C GLU A 68 0.69 -7.25 -26.27
N ASP A 69 0.96 -7.85 -25.10
CA ASP A 69 -0.07 -8.47 -24.26
C ASP A 69 -1.20 -7.48 -23.94
N SER A 70 -2.41 -8.00 -23.80
CA SER A 70 -3.55 -7.24 -23.30
C SER A 70 -3.33 -6.87 -21.82
N LEU A 71 -4.03 -5.84 -21.32
CA LEU A 71 -3.95 -5.44 -19.91
C LEU A 71 -4.34 -6.59 -18.98
N GLU A 72 -5.30 -7.42 -19.36
CA GLU A 72 -5.73 -8.56 -18.57
C GLU A 72 -4.64 -9.65 -18.48
N GLU A 73 -3.92 -9.90 -19.58
CA GLU A 73 -2.79 -10.84 -19.57
C GLU A 73 -1.62 -10.33 -18.70
N ILE A 74 -1.30 -9.04 -18.79
CA ILE A 74 -0.29 -8.42 -17.91
C ILE A 74 -0.67 -8.61 -16.45
N LYS A 75 -1.87 -8.16 -16.06
CA LYS A 75 -2.36 -8.25 -14.67
C LYS A 75 -2.40 -9.69 -14.18
N LYS A 76 -2.91 -10.61 -14.99
CA LYS A 76 -2.97 -12.04 -14.63
C LYS A 76 -1.58 -12.64 -14.41
N THR A 77 -0.61 -12.24 -15.23
CA THR A 77 0.78 -12.70 -15.06
C THR A 77 1.36 -12.19 -13.75
N TRP A 78 1.18 -10.91 -13.43
CA TRP A 78 1.64 -10.33 -12.16
C TRP A 78 0.96 -10.95 -10.94
N ILE A 79 -0.35 -11.17 -11.00
CA ILE A 79 -1.09 -11.86 -9.93
C ILE A 79 -0.48 -13.24 -9.68
N PHE A 80 -0.28 -14.02 -10.73
CA PHE A 80 0.34 -15.35 -10.62
C PHE A 80 1.75 -15.31 -10.02
N MET A 81 2.58 -14.33 -10.41
CA MET A 81 3.93 -14.18 -9.87
C MET A 81 3.95 -13.72 -8.41
N ALA A 82 2.98 -12.87 -8.02
CA ALA A 82 2.91 -12.30 -6.68
C ALA A 82 2.27 -13.25 -5.65
N GLU A 83 1.29 -14.05 -6.07
CA GLU A 83 0.51 -14.91 -5.18
C GLU A 83 1.38 -15.86 -4.36
N GLU A 84 2.31 -16.57 -5.02
CA GLU A 84 3.23 -17.50 -4.35
C GLU A 84 4.11 -16.79 -3.32
N LYS A 85 4.64 -15.62 -3.69
CA LYS A 85 5.52 -14.83 -2.81
C LYS A 85 4.77 -14.27 -1.61
N TYR A 86 3.57 -13.75 -1.80
CA TYR A 86 2.72 -13.28 -0.70
C TYR A 86 2.34 -14.40 0.27
N CYS A 87 2.11 -15.60 -0.24
CA CYS A 87 1.77 -16.74 0.62
C CYS A 87 2.94 -17.25 1.46
N ASN A 88 4.18 -17.19 0.92
CA ASN A 88 5.29 -17.95 1.46
C ASN A 88 6.50 -17.11 1.90
N GLU A 89 6.68 -15.90 1.35
CA GLU A 89 7.93 -15.16 1.49
C GLU A 89 7.77 -13.78 2.13
N VAL A 90 6.63 -13.11 1.91
CA VAL A 90 6.41 -11.73 2.37
C VAL A 90 5.94 -11.72 3.83
N PRO A 91 6.71 -11.17 4.78
CA PRO A 91 6.31 -11.09 6.17
C PRO A 91 5.43 -9.87 6.47
N LEU A 92 4.72 -9.90 7.60
CA LEU A 92 4.17 -8.68 8.22
C LEU A 92 5.33 -7.79 8.70
N LYS A 93 5.13 -6.49 8.61
CA LYS A 93 6.01 -5.53 9.31
C LYS A 93 5.99 -5.77 10.82
N ALA A 94 7.10 -5.46 11.47
CA ALA A 94 7.28 -5.69 12.91
C ALA A 94 6.20 -4.97 13.75
N GLY A 95 5.53 -5.72 14.62
CA GLY A 95 4.49 -5.20 15.52
C GLY A 95 3.08 -5.09 14.93
N VAL A 96 2.87 -5.29 13.61
CA VAL A 96 1.57 -5.12 12.94
C VAL A 96 0.47 -5.92 13.64
N ARG A 97 0.66 -7.21 13.90
CA ARG A 97 -0.37 -8.04 14.52
C ARG A 97 -0.82 -7.49 15.87
N GLY A 98 0.12 -7.16 16.75
CA GLY A 98 -0.19 -6.60 18.06
C GLY A 98 -0.91 -5.25 17.96
N PHE A 99 -0.54 -4.43 16.96
CA PHE A 99 -1.23 -3.17 16.74
C PHE A 99 -2.68 -3.34 16.24
N LEU A 100 -2.94 -4.29 15.32
CA LEU A 100 -4.29 -4.63 14.91
C LEU A 100 -5.16 -5.11 16.08
N GLU A 101 -4.60 -5.95 16.96
CA GLU A 101 -5.26 -6.41 18.19
C GLU A 101 -5.58 -5.25 19.13
N GLU A 102 -4.64 -4.31 19.33
CA GLU A 102 -4.84 -3.13 20.16
C GLU A 102 -5.95 -2.22 19.60
N LEU A 103 -5.98 -1.98 18.27
CA LEU A 103 -7.04 -1.20 17.63
C LEU A 103 -8.42 -1.81 17.85
N ARG A 104 -8.54 -3.14 17.75
CA ARG A 104 -9.80 -3.86 18.01
C ARG A 104 -10.21 -3.74 19.49
N THR A 105 -9.27 -3.84 20.42
CA THR A 105 -9.53 -3.66 21.85
C THR A 105 -10.08 -2.26 22.17
N ARG A 106 -9.61 -1.25 21.45
CA ARG A 106 -10.08 0.15 21.56
C ARG A 106 -11.36 0.43 20.77
N ASN A 107 -11.93 -0.55 20.07
CA ASN A 107 -13.07 -0.39 19.16
C ASN A 107 -12.82 0.64 18.04
N ILE A 108 -11.59 0.77 17.57
CA ILE A 108 -11.21 1.59 16.42
C ILE A 108 -11.50 0.78 15.15
N ARG A 109 -12.18 1.38 14.18
CA ARG A 109 -12.44 0.77 12.87
C ARG A 109 -11.14 0.64 12.08
N ILE A 110 -11.02 -0.41 11.27
CA ILE A 110 -9.79 -0.69 10.53
C ILE A 110 -10.11 -0.87 9.05
N GLY A 111 -9.42 -0.12 8.19
CA GLY A 111 -9.54 -0.22 6.74
C GLY A 111 -8.22 -0.41 6.03
N ILE A 112 -8.31 -0.83 4.76
CA ILE A 112 -7.18 -0.86 3.81
C ILE A 112 -7.51 0.02 2.61
N SER A 113 -6.54 0.84 2.21
CA SER A 113 -6.55 1.66 0.99
C SER A 113 -5.28 1.40 0.19
N SER A 114 -5.34 0.56 -0.85
CA SER A 114 -4.13 0.10 -1.54
C SER A 114 -4.17 0.35 -3.05
N SER A 115 -2.99 0.51 -3.64
CA SER A 115 -2.78 0.51 -5.09
C SER A 115 -2.88 -0.89 -5.70
N ASN A 116 -2.78 -1.93 -4.87
CA ASN A 116 -2.80 -3.33 -5.28
C ASN A 116 -4.19 -3.82 -5.75
N SER A 117 -4.23 -4.99 -6.38
CA SER A 117 -5.50 -5.64 -6.73
C SER A 117 -6.19 -6.19 -5.48
N ARG A 118 -7.52 -6.15 -5.47
CA ARG A 118 -8.33 -6.72 -4.38
C ARG A 118 -8.03 -8.21 -4.15
N GLU A 119 -7.77 -8.94 -5.23
CA GLU A 119 -7.43 -10.36 -5.20
C GLU A 119 -6.15 -10.61 -4.41
N LEU A 120 -5.07 -9.89 -4.71
CA LEU A 120 -3.80 -10.03 -3.99
C LEU A 120 -3.89 -9.55 -2.54
N ILE A 121 -4.65 -8.49 -2.26
CA ILE A 121 -4.91 -8.07 -0.87
C ILE A 121 -5.53 -9.24 -0.08
N GLN A 122 -6.54 -9.91 -0.63
CA GLN A 122 -7.18 -11.06 0.04
C GLN A 122 -6.21 -12.23 0.25
N VAL A 123 -5.33 -12.50 -0.71
CA VAL A 123 -4.26 -13.52 -0.58
C VAL A 123 -3.37 -13.20 0.63
N VAL A 124 -2.86 -11.99 0.72
CA VAL A 124 -1.99 -11.53 1.82
C VAL A 124 -2.69 -11.66 3.18
N LEU A 125 -3.90 -11.11 3.28
CA LEU A 125 -4.65 -11.11 4.54
C LEU A 125 -4.95 -12.52 5.03
N LYS A 126 -5.29 -13.42 4.10
CA LYS A 126 -5.53 -14.83 4.40
C LYS A 126 -4.26 -15.56 4.80
N ALA A 127 -3.16 -15.37 4.07
CA ALA A 127 -1.87 -16.01 4.37
C ALA A 127 -1.39 -15.68 5.78
N HIS A 128 -1.60 -14.44 6.22
CA HIS A 128 -1.23 -14.00 7.56
C HIS A 128 -2.33 -14.21 8.62
N GLY A 129 -3.54 -14.67 8.26
CA GLY A 129 -4.64 -14.83 9.21
C GLY A 129 -5.02 -13.53 9.90
N ILE A 130 -5.12 -12.43 9.13
CA ILE A 130 -5.47 -11.09 9.65
C ILE A 130 -6.70 -10.49 8.96
N ALA A 131 -7.38 -11.24 8.11
CA ALA A 131 -8.50 -10.72 7.32
C ALA A 131 -9.66 -10.19 8.19
N GLU A 132 -9.92 -10.84 9.33
CA GLU A 132 -11.00 -10.49 10.25
C GLU A 132 -10.80 -9.16 10.99
N TYR A 133 -9.62 -8.58 10.95
CA TYR A 133 -9.38 -7.26 11.55
C TYR A 133 -9.95 -6.11 10.73
N PHE A 134 -10.13 -6.28 9.41
CA PHE A 134 -10.46 -5.21 8.50
C PHE A 134 -11.96 -5.10 8.22
N ASP A 135 -12.54 -3.94 8.54
CA ASP A 135 -13.94 -3.62 8.33
C ASP A 135 -14.23 -3.15 6.88
N CYS A 136 -13.23 -2.59 6.19
CA CYS A 136 -13.35 -2.08 4.82
C CYS A 136 -12.03 -2.23 4.05
N ILE A 137 -12.13 -2.58 2.77
CA ILE A 137 -11.00 -2.63 1.84
C ILE A 137 -11.38 -1.86 0.59
N THR A 138 -10.56 -0.90 0.17
CA THR A 138 -10.72 -0.14 -1.08
C THR A 138 -9.42 -0.18 -1.87
N THR A 139 -9.52 -0.34 -3.18
CA THR A 139 -8.36 -0.29 -4.08
C THR A 139 -8.41 0.93 -4.98
N CYS A 140 -7.24 1.38 -5.46
CA CYS A 140 -7.17 2.48 -6.42
C CYS A 140 -7.92 2.15 -7.74
N CYS A 141 -8.11 0.88 -8.07
CA CYS A 141 -8.91 0.47 -9.23
C CYS A 141 -10.42 0.75 -9.06
N GLU A 142 -10.89 1.07 -7.86
CA GLU A 142 -12.30 1.30 -7.53
C GLU A 142 -12.67 2.77 -7.43
N VAL A 143 -11.73 3.66 -7.71
CA VAL A 143 -11.88 5.13 -7.60
C VAL A 143 -11.42 5.81 -8.89
N PRO A 144 -11.91 7.02 -9.16
CA PRO A 144 -11.56 7.75 -10.39
C PRO A 144 -10.08 8.14 -10.49
N ASN A 145 -9.47 8.53 -9.36
CA ASN A 145 -8.10 9.04 -9.33
C ASN A 145 -7.28 8.27 -8.30
N SER A 146 -6.09 7.80 -8.73
CA SER A 146 -5.11 7.14 -7.87
C SER A 146 -4.38 8.15 -6.97
N LYS A 147 -3.59 7.67 -6.00
CA LYS A 147 -2.74 8.51 -5.15
C LYS A 147 -1.83 9.40 -6.04
N PRO A 148 -1.63 10.68 -5.76
CA PRO A 148 -1.90 11.36 -4.50
C PRO A 148 -3.29 11.98 -4.37
N ALA A 149 -4.25 11.65 -5.26
CA ALA A 149 -5.64 12.04 -5.06
C ALA A 149 -6.21 11.37 -3.80
N PRO A 150 -7.14 12.03 -3.10
CA PRO A 150 -7.66 11.52 -1.83
C PRO A 150 -8.69 10.40 -1.97
N ASP A 151 -9.08 10.07 -3.18
CA ASP A 151 -10.29 9.30 -3.52
C ASP A 151 -10.35 7.95 -2.80
N VAL A 152 -9.24 7.20 -2.78
CA VAL A 152 -9.18 5.87 -2.16
C VAL A 152 -9.36 5.95 -0.65
N TYR A 153 -8.79 6.96 0.01
CA TYR A 153 -8.91 7.15 1.46
C TYR A 153 -10.31 7.65 1.84
N LEU A 154 -10.86 8.60 1.08
CA LEU A 154 -12.22 9.09 1.29
C LEU A 154 -13.26 7.98 1.14
N LYS A 155 -13.12 7.12 0.12
CA LYS A 155 -14.00 5.98 -0.10
C LYS A 155 -13.90 4.96 1.05
N THR A 156 -12.69 4.72 1.56
CA THR A 156 -12.50 3.82 2.71
C THR A 156 -13.13 4.40 3.97
N ALA A 157 -12.95 5.70 4.25
CA ALA A 157 -13.55 6.37 5.40
C ALA A 157 -15.09 6.32 5.33
N GLU A 158 -15.68 6.52 4.14
CA GLU A 158 -17.11 6.34 3.89
C GLU A 158 -17.56 4.91 4.21
N GLY A 159 -16.83 3.89 3.72
CA GLY A 159 -17.12 2.48 4.01
C GLY A 159 -17.03 2.13 5.50
N LEU A 160 -16.12 2.79 6.22
CA LEU A 160 -15.98 2.67 7.68
C LEU A 160 -17.01 3.51 8.44
N GLN A 161 -17.75 4.40 7.79
CA GLN A 161 -18.69 5.34 8.40
C GLN A 161 -18.01 6.26 9.42
N VAL A 162 -16.82 6.78 9.09
CA VAL A 162 -16.03 7.68 9.94
C VAL A 162 -15.65 8.93 9.14
N GLU A 163 -15.76 10.09 9.78
CA GLU A 163 -15.34 11.35 9.18
C GLU A 163 -13.83 11.37 8.93
N PRO A 164 -13.34 11.88 7.80
CA PRO A 164 -11.91 11.90 7.46
C PRO A 164 -11.02 12.49 8.57
N LYS A 165 -11.45 13.56 9.23
CA LYS A 165 -10.70 14.20 10.33
C LYS A 165 -10.47 13.29 11.56
N ASP A 166 -11.28 12.25 11.71
CA ASP A 166 -11.21 11.26 12.79
C ASP A 166 -10.49 9.98 12.35
N CYS A 167 -9.86 10.01 11.15
CA CYS A 167 -9.06 8.91 10.59
C CYS A 167 -7.56 9.18 10.70
N LEU A 168 -6.81 8.11 10.95
CA LEU A 168 -5.35 8.09 10.89
C LEU A 168 -4.93 7.11 9.78
N VAL A 169 -4.12 7.58 8.85
CA VAL A 169 -3.55 6.78 7.75
C VAL A 169 -2.14 6.34 8.11
N PHE A 170 -1.79 5.09 7.77
CA PHE A 170 -0.41 4.61 7.76
C PHE A 170 0.03 4.38 6.32
N GLU A 171 1.21 4.89 5.96
CA GLU A 171 1.74 4.93 4.60
C GLU A 171 3.27 4.95 4.58
N ASP A 172 3.89 4.38 3.55
CA ASP A 172 5.35 4.28 3.44
C ASP A 172 5.96 5.12 2.32
N VAL A 173 5.15 5.71 1.41
CA VAL A 173 5.64 6.53 0.29
C VAL A 173 5.03 7.94 0.27
N PRO A 174 5.75 8.96 -0.24
CA PRO A 174 5.26 10.34 -0.29
C PRO A 174 3.91 10.51 -0.99
N MET A 175 3.68 9.80 -2.10
CA MET A 175 2.43 9.88 -2.86
C MET A 175 1.22 9.44 -2.04
N GLY A 176 1.36 8.37 -1.26
CA GLY A 176 0.32 7.89 -0.37
C GLY A 176 0.11 8.80 0.84
N ILE A 177 1.19 9.34 1.43
CA ILE A 177 1.11 10.34 2.50
C ILE A 177 0.33 11.57 2.03
N MET A 178 0.65 12.08 0.83
CA MET A 178 -0.09 13.21 0.24
C MET A 178 -1.56 12.88 0.03
N ALA A 179 -1.89 11.66 -0.41
CA ALA A 179 -3.28 11.24 -0.60
C ALA A 179 -4.07 11.29 0.74
N GLY A 180 -3.48 10.78 1.83
CA GLY A 180 -4.08 10.87 3.17
C GLY A 180 -4.25 12.31 3.64
N LYS A 181 -3.23 13.16 3.45
CA LYS A 181 -3.31 14.60 3.77
C LYS A 181 -4.36 15.32 2.94
N ASN A 182 -4.43 15.03 1.64
CA ASN A 182 -5.44 15.61 0.74
C ASN A 182 -6.86 15.16 1.12
N ALA A 183 -7.02 13.99 1.73
CA ALA A 183 -8.28 13.52 2.30
C ALA A 183 -8.68 14.23 3.61
N GLY A 184 -7.81 15.09 4.16
CA GLY A 184 -8.05 15.77 5.45
C GLY A 184 -7.83 14.86 6.66
N MET A 185 -7.05 13.79 6.52
CA MET A 185 -6.73 12.82 7.57
C MET A 185 -5.39 13.14 8.22
N GLN A 186 -5.17 12.60 9.43
CA GLN A 186 -3.83 12.50 10.00
C GLN A 186 -3.08 11.36 9.30
N VAL A 187 -1.75 11.50 9.15
CA VAL A 187 -0.93 10.50 8.48
C VAL A 187 0.30 10.18 9.32
N CYS A 188 0.54 8.90 9.53
CA CYS A 188 1.76 8.34 10.08
C CYS A 188 2.57 7.70 8.96
N ALA A 189 3.76 8.21 8.70
CA ALA A 189 4.68 7.57 7.79
C ALA A 189 5.34 6.36 8.45
N VAL A 190 5.45 5.27 7.71
CA VAL A 190 6.11 4.03 8.14
C VAL A 190 7.46 3.92 7.44
N GLU A 191 8.49 3.52 8.17
CA GLU A 191 9.80 3.24 7.58
C GLU A 191 9.71 2.02 6.67
N ASP A 192 10.26 2.18 5.46
CA ASP A 192 10.46 1.07 4.52
C ASP A 192 11.79 1.22 3.79
N ALA A 193 12.50 0.10 3.60
CA ALA A 193 13.80 0.09 2.95
C ALA A 193 13.74 0.57 1.49
N TYR A 194 12.62 0.30 0.80
CA TYR A 194 12.37 0.77 -0.56
C TYR A 194 12.34 2.30 -0.65
N SER A 195 11.59 2.95 0.24
CA SER A 195 11.40 4.40 0.26
C SER A 195 12.42 5.14 1.15
N LYS A 196 13.54 4.50 1.53
CA LYS A 196 14.57 5.10 2.40
C LYS A 196 15.15 6.41 1.86
N ARG A 197 15.31 6.53 0.54
CA ARG A 197 15.79 7.78 -0.09
C ARG A 197 14.85 8.95 0.11
N GLN A 198 13.56 8.69 0.36
CA GLN A 198 12.49 9.67 0.53
C GLN A 198 12.19 9.97 2.01
N GLU A 199 12.98 9.45 2.97
CA GLU A 199 12.73 9.62 4.41
C GLU A 199 12.53 11.07 4.81
N ALA A 200 13.38 11.98 4.35
CA ALA A 200 13.29 13.40 4.68
C ALA A 200 11.95 14.00 4.19
N GLU A 201 11.47 13.58 3.02
CA GLU A 201 10.20 14.02 2.47
C GLU A 201 9.03 13.42 3.24
N LYS A 202 9.07 12.13 3.54
CA LYS A 202 8.05 11.46 4.38
C LYS A 202 7.88 12.15 5.73
N ARG A 203 8.99 12.46 6.42
CA ARG A 203 8.98 13.18 7.70
C ARG A 203 8.45 14.60 7.58
N ARG A 204 8.64 15.26 6.44
CA ARG A 204 8.11 16.61 6.18
C ARG A 204 6.60 16.62 5.93
N LEU A 205 6.08 15.58 5.26
CA LEU A 205 4.68 15.50 4.82
C LEU A 205 3.75 14.95 5.90
N ALA A 206 4.21 13.95 6.64
CA ALA A 206 3.41 13.23 7.62
C ALA A 206 3.30 13.98 8.95
N ASP A 207 2.27 13.68 9.73
CA ASP A 207 2.10 14.18 11.10
C ASP A 207 2.94 13.38 12.10
N TYR A 208 3.17 12.10 11.80
CA TYR A 208 3.95 11.16 12.61
C TYR A 208 4.85 10.30 11.71
N TYR A 209 5.87 9.69 12.32
CA TYR A 209 6.78 8.77 11.66
C TYR A 209 7.16 7.67 12.62
N ILE A 210 7.10 6.43 12.18
CA ILE A 210 7.51 5.25 12.97
C ILE A 210 8.50 4.39 12.16
N GLU A 211 9.41 3.72 12.86
CA GLU A 211 10.28 2.72 12.28
C GLU A 211 9.59 1.34 12.23
N ASP A 212 8.81 1.05 13.28
CA ASP A 212 7.96 -0.14 13.34
C ASP A 212 6.72 0.09 14.25
N TYR A 213 5.80 -0.88 14.25
CA TYR A 213 4.54 -0.76 14.99
C TYR A 213 4.69 -1.00 16.50
N TYR A 214 5.86 -1.44 16.99
CA TYR A 214 6.10 -1.50 18.44
C TYR A 214 6.15 -0.12 19.07
N GLU A 215 6.53 0.91 18.30
CA GLU A 215 6.54 2.29 18.81
C GLU A 215 5.14 2.79 19.17
N VAL A 216 4.10 2.35 18.45
CA VAL A 216 2.71 2.75 18.72
C VAL A 216 2.02 1.87 19.77
N LEU A 217 2.56 0.69 20.06
CA LEU A 217 2.04 -0.19 21.11
C LEU A 217 2.47 0.26 22.53
N ASN A 218 3.50 1.07 22.62
CA ASN A 218 4.07 1.53 23.90
C ASN A 218 3.66 2.98 24.25
N LEU A 219 2.74 3.56 23.47
CA LEU A 219 2.14 4.88 23.69
C LEU A 219 0.77 4.75 24.34
#